data_98f5c3106c119434f7d66942689a1768
#
_entry.id   98f5c3106c119434f7d66942689a1768
#
_cell.length_a   1.000
_cell.length_b   1.000
_cell.length_c   1.000
_cell.angle_alpha   90.00
_cell.angle_beta   90.00
_cell.angle_gamma   90.00
#
_symmetry.space_group_name_H-M   'P 1'
#
loop_
_entity.id
_entity.type
_entity.pdbx_description
1 polymer ?
#
loop_
_entity_poly.entity_id
_entity_poly.type
_entity_poly.pdbx_seq_one_letter_code
_entity_poly.pdbx_strand_id
1 'polypeptide(L)' 'MSNCDFTTEANVQTLATEVACLKATLTLILKAIGQADAGKVMLNMERFVAQMEDEQQAEVFKNSLQQIKFAYRQ' A
#
# COMPACT_ATOMS: atom_id res chain seq x y z
N MET A 1 -10.80 -16.54 -20.45
CA MET A 1 -9.55 -15.80 -20.51
C MET A 1 -8.43 -16.65 -19.93
N SER A 2 -7.47 -16.91 -20.73
CA SER A 2 -6.46 -17.88 -20.37
C SER A 2 -5.22 -17.27 -19.73
N ASN A 3 -5.05 -15.98 -19.86
CA ASN A 3 -3.78 -15.38 -19.46
C ASN A 3 -3.98 -14.26 -18.47
N CYS A 4 -3.61 -14.53 -17.24
CA CYS A 4 -3.42 -13.49 -16.25
C CYS A 4 -1.94 -13.30 -16.10
N ASP A 5 -1.40 -12.29 -16.73
CA ASP A 5 0.03 -12.02 -16.67
C ASP A 5 0.23 -10.76 -15.84
N PHE A 6 0.77 -10.95 -14.65
CA PHE A 6 1.07 -9.82 -13.74
C PHE A 6 2.53 -9.46 -13.77
N THR A 7 3.22 -9.79 -14.85
CA THR A 7 4.65 -9.50 -14.98
C THR A 7 4.88 -8.00 -15.00
N THR A 8 5.86 -7.56 -14.26
CA THR A 8 6.25 -6.15 -14.19
C THR A 8 7.51 -5.94 -15.01
N GLU A 9 7.52 -4.90 -15.83
CA GLU A 9 8.71 -4.54 -16.57
C GLU A 9 9.74 -3.89 -15.65
N ALA A 10 11.02 -4.20 -15.88
CA ALA A 10 12.11 -3.68 -15.06
C ALA A 10 12.46 -2.25 -15.50
N ASN A 11 11.54 -1.34 -15.30
CA ASN A 11 11.61 0.05 -15.76
C ASN A 11 11.12 0.92 -14.63
N VAL A 12 11.93 1.88 -14.20
CA VAL A 12 11.62 2.69 -13.02
C VAL A 12 10.29 3.39 -13.16
N GLN A 13 10.01 3.95 -14.32
CA GLN A 13 8.77 4.70 -14.52
C GLN A 13 7.56 3.78 -14.49
N THR A 14 7.67 2.62 -15.12
CA THR A 14 6.60 1.63 -15.08
C THR A 14 6.39 1.11 -13.66
N LEU A 15 7.48 0.82 -12.97
CA LEU A 15 7.41 0.35 -11.59
C LEU A 15 6.72 1.40 -10.69
N ALA A 16 7.08 2.67 -10.86
CA ALA A 16 6.47 3.73 -10.07
C ALA A 16 4.97 3.81 -10.31
N THR A 17 4.57 3.68 -11.56
CA THR A 17 3.14 3.70 -11.92
C THR A 17 2.41 2.52 -11.34
N GLU A 18 3.02 1.33 -11.40
CA GLU A 18 2.40 0.13 -10.85
C GLU A 18 2.24 0.22 -9.35
N VAL A 19 3.24 0.77 -8.66
CA VAL A 19 3.15 0.95 -7.22
C VAL A 19 2.03 1.94 -6.89
N ALA A 20 1.92 3.02 -7.65
CA ALA A 20 0.82 3.97 -7.45
C ALA A 20 -0.53 3.30 -7.65
N CYS A 21 -0.63 2.44 -8.66
CA CYS A 21 -1.86 1.69 -8.91
C CYS A 21 -2.21 0.79 -7.73
N LEU A 22 -1.22 0.09 -7.18
CA LEU A 22 -1.45 -0.78 -6.03
C LEU A 22 -1.89 0.01 -4.80
N LYS A 23 -1.28 1.16 -4.56
CA LYS A 23 -1.68 2.01 -3.44
C LYS A 23 -3.12 2.49 -3.61
N ALA A 24 -3.49 2.88 -4.81
CA ALA A 24 -4.86 3.31 -5.08
C ALA A 24 -5.84 2.16 -4.87
N THR A 25 -5.49 0.98 -5.36
CA THR A 25 -6.34 -0.20 -5.22
C THR A 25 -6.55 -0.54 -3.75
N LEU A 26 -5.48 -0.52 -2.96
CA LEU A 26 -5.57 -0.80 -1.53
C LEU A 26 -6.46 0.24 -0.83
N THR A 27 -6.33 1.50 -1.23
CA THR A 27 -7.15 2.56 -0.67
C THR A 27 -8.64 2.29 -0.93
N LEU A 28 -8.98 1.89 -2.15
CA LEU A 28 -10.36 1.60 -2.49
C LEU A 28 -10.88 0.37 -1.75
N ILE A 29 -10.03 -0.64 -1.57
CA ILE A 29 -10.40 -1.82 -0.80
C ILE A 29 -10.69 -1.41 0.66
N LEU A 30 -9.84 -0.59 1.24
CA LEU A 30 -10.04 -0.14 2.61
C LEU A 30 -11.34 0.63 2.76
N LYS A 31 -11.70 1.43 1.76
CA LYS A 31 -12.97 2.14 1.80
C LYS A 31 -14.15 1.17 1.72
N ALA A 32 -13.99 0.10 0.95
CA ALA A 32 -15.07 -0.87 0.74
C ALA A 32 -15.35 -1.74 1.96
N ILE A 33 -14.32 -2.08 2.73
CA ILE A 33 -14.49 -2.98 3.88
C ILE A 33 -15.06 -2.28 5.10
N GLY A 34 -15.10 -0.95 5.09
CA GLY A 34 -15.69 -0.20 6.19
C GLY A 34 -14.67 0.33 7.17
N GLN A 35 -15.10 1.33 7.91
CA GLN A 35 -14.20 2.12 8.75
C GLN A 35 -13.54 1.30 9.85
N ALA A 36 -14.28 0.41 10.48
CA ALA A 36 -13.75 -0.37 11.59
C ALA A 36 -12.64 -1.31 11.12
N ASP A 37 -12.88 -2.03 10.01
CA ASP A 37 -11.89 -2.96 9.51
C ASP A 37 -10.71 -2.25 8.88
N ALA A 38 -10.96 -1.14 8.20
CA ALA A 38 -9.87 -0.32 7.66
C ALA A 38 -8.95 0.17 8.78
N GLY A 39 -9.53 0.56 9.90
CA GLY A 39 -8.75 0.98 11.06
C GLY A 39 -7.87 -0.12 11.60
N LYS A 40 -8.37 -1.35 11.62
CA LYS A 40 -7.57 -2.49 12.05
C LYS A 40 -6.40 -2.74 11.13
N VAL A 41 -6.61 -2.65 9.82
CA VAL A 41 -5.53 -2.84 8.86
C VAL A 41 -4.44 -1.79 9.09
N MET A 42 -4.83 -0.54 9.24
CA MET A 42 -3.87 0.54 9.42
C MET A 42 -3.09 0.39 10.72
N LEU A 43 -3.77 0.02 11.80
CA LEU A 43 -3.10 -0.20 13.07
C LEU A 43 -2.11 -1.35 12.98
N ASN A 44 -2.51 -2.44 12.34
CA ASN A 44 -1.62 -3.58 12.16
C ASN A 44 -0.42 -3.24 11.30
N MET A 45 -0.62 -2.41 10.28
CA MET A 45 0.49 -1.95 9.45
C MET A 45 1.46 -1.10 10.24
N GLU A 46 0.95 -0.21 11.08
CA GLU A 46 1.81 0.61 11.93
C GLU A 46 2.64 -0.24 12.88
N ARG A 47 2.04 -1.29 13.44
CA ARG A 47 2.75 -2.22 14.30
C ARG A 47 3.81 -3.00 13.53
N PHE A 48 3.47 -3.41 12.32
CA PHE A 48 4.39 -4.12 11.45
C PHE A 48 5.63 -3.27 11.17
N VAL A 49 5.40 -2.02 10.81
CA VAL A 49 6.50 -1.09 10.51
C VAL A 49 7.35 -0.84 11.75
N ALA A 50 6.72 -0.74 12.92
CA ALA A 50 7.45 -0.49 14.16
C ALA A 50 8.40 -1.62 14.52
N GLN A 51 8.15 -2.83 14.01
CA GLN A 51 8.99 -3.99 14.31
C GLN A 51 10.06 -4.22 13.25
N MET A 52 10.09 -3.43 12.21
CA MET A 52 11.09 -3.60 11.15
C MET A 52 12.47 -3.18 11.64
N GLU A 53 13.46 -4.00 11.36
CA GLU A 53 14.82 -3.74 11.81
C GLU A 53 15.56 -2.81 10.86
N ASP A 54 15.26 -2.88 9.58
CA ASP A 54 15.89 -2.02 8.56
C ASP A 54 15.21 -0.66 8.58
N GLU A 55 15.93 0.35 9.04
CA GLU A 55 15.35 1.69 9.21
C GLU A 55 14.97 2.34 7.88
N GLN A 56 15.75 2.10 6.83
CA GLN A 56 15.41 2.65 5.52
C GLN A 56 14.14 2.03 4.97
N GLN A 57 14.02 0.73 5.11
CA GLN A 57 12.83 0.02 4.66
C GLN A 57 11.61 0.46 5.47
N ALA A 58 11.77 0.62 6.78
CA ALA A 58 10.69 1.07 7.64
C ALA A 58 10.21 2.46 7.23
N GLU A 59 11.14 3.34 6.86
CA GLU A 59 10.79 4.69 6.44
C GLU A 59 9.95 4.68 5.16
N VAL A 60 10.35 3.85 4.20
CA VAL A 60 9.61 3.73 2.95
C VAL A 60 8.20 3.20 3.21
N PHE A 61 8.07 2.16 4.04
CA PHE A 61 6.78 1.60 4.41
C PHE A 61 5.90 2.65 5.10
N LYS A 62 6.50 3.39 6.02
CA LYS A 62 5.80 4.43 6.76
C LYS A 62 5.26 5.51 5.81
N ASN A 63 6.08 5.93 4.87
CA ASN A 63 5.67 6.95 3.91
C ASN A 63 4.54 6.45 3.03
N SER A 64 4.62 5.21 2.55
CA SER A 64 3.57 4.62 1.74
C SER A 64 2.27 4.51 2.52
N LEU A 65 2.37 4.10 3.78
CA LEU A 65 1.18 3.98 4.63
C LEU A 65 0.52 5.33 4.85
N GLN A 66 1.32 6.38 5.05
CA GLN A 66 0.77 7.72 5.22
C GLN A 66 0.05 8.21 3.98
N GLN A 67 0.58 7.88 2.80
CA GLN A 67 -0.08 8.22 1.55
C GLN A 67 -1.44 7.54 1.44
N ILE A 68 -1.50 6.27 1.80
CA ILE A 68 -2.75 5.52 1.75
C ILE A 68 -3.75 6.08 2.76
N LYS A 69 -3.29 6.38 3.98
CA LYS A 69 -4.16 6.97 4.99
C LYS A 69 -4.72 8.30 4.55
N PHE A 70 -3.91 9.13 3.91
CA PHE A 70 -4.35 10.41 3.40
C PHE A 70 -5.42 10.23 2.32
N ALA A 71 -5.14 9.33 1.36
CA ALA A 71 -6.09 9.06 0.29
C ALA A 71 -7.40 8.48 0.82
N TYR A 72 -7.31 7.66 1.85
CA TYR A 72 -8.49 7.05 2.48
C TYR A 72 -9.44 8.11 3.02
N ARG A 73 -8.88 9.20 3.54
CA ARG A 73 -9.68 10.27 4.14
C ARG A 73 -10.30 11.23 3.11
N GLN A 74 -9.92 11.10 1.85
CA GLN A 74 -10.51 11.91 0.79
C GLN A 74 -11.83 11.28 0.32
#